data_6e8caa5571fe3006d06763f97bec54fd
#
_entry.id   6e8caa5571fe3006d06763f97bec54fd
#
_cell.length_a   1.000
_cell.length_b   1.000
_cell.length_c   1.000
_cell.angle_alpha   90.00
_cell.angle_beta   90.00
_cell.angle_gamma   90.00
#
_symmetry.space_group_name_H-M   'P 1'
#
loop_
_entity.id
_entity.type
_entity.pdbx_description
1 polymer ?
#
loop_
_entity_poly.entity_id
_entity_poly.type
_entity_poly.pdbx_seq_one_letter_code
_entity_poly.pdbx_strand_id
1 'polypeptide(L)'
;MITSDNALLYSYTIWLIGRHDFGLTADELRPVIGRWFFMAHTTGRYSNSPESQMEFDLGRIGSLPPGDGRAFTAELDRIIAANFTGDYWDISLPNRLDTSSSRSPVLFAYQAALNILDAEMLLGDQRIRDLLDPSVKPAKAVDRDNLFHRKALARLGITDRRQVNAIANMAYVTWPADEQSNTDAPHDYWPRITEAMDPEVLERQVRWHALPVGWEQLDYFTFLERRRQLIAKVVREAFETLTGERPAYVPTTPADMIAAGESQGTEFKASARWNVHTRQADKSLRHNIVKAVCGFLNGEGGNLFIGVADDGTVLGIENDLTTLESQADVDGYELFVRQLLDSSLSTPTATTVRVRFPEISGNVVCQISVAAAGRPVFAKPAKGGNGATDFWVRVGNATKQLHGDDLLRYQEEHWG
;
A
#
# COMPACT_ATOMS: atom_id res chain seq x y z
N MET A 1 -6.62 -0.14 18.40
CA MET A 1 -5.98 -1.42 18.05
C MET A 1 -4.75 -1.15 17.21
N ILE A 2 -3.62 -1.67 17.64
CA ILE A 2 -2.32 -1.49 16.96
C ILE A 2 -1.88 -2.88 16.52
N THR A 3 -1.62 -3.08 15.22
CA THR A 3 -1.15 -4.38 14.68
C THR A 3 0.36 -4.52 14.70
N SER A 4 1.08 -3.43 14.89
CA SER A 4 2.55 -3.40 14.91
C SER A 4 3.04 -2.61 16.11
N ASP A 5 3.52 -3.31 17.13
CA ASP A 5 4.17 -2.71 18.29
C ASP A 5 5.42 -1.93 17.86
N ASN A 6 6.12 -2.40 16.83
CA ASN A 6 7.28 -1.70 16.27
C ASN A 6 6.92 -0.33 15.68
N ALA A 7 5.78 -0.20 15.00
CA ALA A 7 5.36 1.10 14.48
C ALA A 7 5.12 2.10 15.62
N LEU A 8 4.57 1.65 16.75
CA LEU A 8 4.39 2.49 17.92
C LEU A 8 5.73 2.84 18.58
N LEU A 9 6.55 1.82 18.85
CA LEU A 9 7.85 1.98 19.51
C LEU A 9 8.77 2.94 18.74
N TYR A 10 8.88 2.73 17.43
CA TYR A 10 9.75 3.55 16.59
C TYR A 10 9.20 4.97 16.36
N SER A 11 7.89 5.14 16.29
CA SER A 11 7.30 6.48 16.28
C SER A 11 7.58 7.22 17.59
N TYR A 12 7.56 6.52 18.72
CA TYR A 12 7.95 7.11 20.02
C TYR A 12 9.43 7.43 20.08
N THR A 13 10.30 6.59 19.53
CA THR A 13 11.74 6.87 19.41
C THR A 13 11.99 8.14 18.59
N ILE A 14 11.34 8.29 17.45
CA ILE A 14 11.43 9.50 16.60
C ILE A 14 10.90 10.74 17.34
N TRP A 15 9.82 10.58 18.11
CA TRP A 15 9.33 11.63 19.01
C TRP A 15 10.39 12.08 20.00
N LEU A 16 11.06 11.14 20.68
CA LEU A 16 12.11 11.45 21.67
C LEU A 16 13.29 12.19 21.01
N ILE A 17 13.73 11.76 19.84
CA ILE A 17 14.79 12.41 19.07
C ILE A 17 14.36 13.83 18.72
N GLY A 18 13.16 14.05 18.20
CA GLY A 18 12.64 15.39 17.90
C GLY A 18 12.60 16.30 19.13
N ARG A 19 12.27 15.73 20.29
CA ARG A 19 12.26 16.48 21.59
C ARG A 19 13.66 16.85 22.06
N HIS A 20 14.59 15.89 22.06
CA HIS A 20 15.88 16.04 22.73
C HIS A 20 16.96 16.60 21.80
N ASP A 21 17.04 16.11 20.57
CA ASP A 21 18.15 16.43 19.67
C ASP A 21 17.80 17.63 18.76
N PHE A 22 16.50 17.85 18.48
CA PHE A 22 16.01 18.93 17.62
C PHE A 22 15.22 20.01 18.36
N GLY A 23 15.03 19.88 19.68
CA GLY A 23 14.43 20.90 20.54
C GLY A 23 12.95 21.23 20.28
N LEU A 24 12.23 20.39 19.53
CA LEU A 24 10.84 20.61 19.17
C LEU A 24 9.91 20.44 20.38
N THR A 25 8.87 21.25 20.44
CA THR A 25 7.81 21.14 21.46
C THR A 25 6.88 19.95 21.16
N ALA A 26 6.11 19.54 22.16
CA ALA A 26 5.11 18.48 21.98
C ALA A 26 4.05 18.86 20.93
N ASP A 27 3.69 20.14 20.85
CA ASP A 27 2.66 20.61 19.92
C ASP A 27 3.18 20.65 18.47
N GLU A 28 4.45 20.97 18.26
CA GLU A 28 5.10 20.91 16.94
C GLU A 28 5.28 19.46 16.46
N LEU A 29 5.58 18.52 17.35
CA LEU A 29 5.77 17.12 17.00
C LEU A 29 4.47 16.35 16.78
N ARG A 30 3.41 16.64 17.51
CA ARG A 30 2.16 15.88 17.48
C ARG A 30 1.60 15.70 16.06
N PRO A 31 1.51 16.73 15.20
CA PRO A 31 1.01 16.54 13.83
C PRO A 31 1.90 15.65 12.97
N VAL A 32 3.21 15.86 12.97
CA VAL A 32 4.13 15.11 12.11
C VAL A 32 4.28 13.66 12.58
N ILE A 33 4.33 13.41 13.88
CA ILE A 33 4.40 12.06 14.44
C ILE A 33 3.08 11.31 14.24
N GLY A 34 1.93 12.00 14.33
CA GLY A 34 0.64 11.41 14.01
C GLY A 34 0.57 10.93 12.56
N ARG A 35 1.02 11.75 11.60
CA ARG A 35 1.14 11.37 10.18
C ARG A 35 2.15 10.25 9.96
N TRP A 36 3.30 10.33 10.62
CA TRP A 36 4.32 9.28 10.56
C TRP A 36 3.78 7.93 11.04
N PHE A 37 3.14 7.91 12.22
CA PHE A 37 2.55 6.69 12.77
C PHE A 37 1.47 6.12 11.85
N PHE A 38 0.59 6.98 11.31
CA PHE A 38 -0.44 6.57 10.37
C PHE A 38 0.18 5.93 9.12
N MET A 39 1.20 6.55 8.54
CA MET A 39 1.94 6.01 7.38
C MET A 39 2.63 4.69 7.74
N ALA A 40 3.43 4.67 8.79
CA ALA A 40 4.22 3.49 9.17
C ALA A 40 3.34 2.27 9.47
N HIS A 41 2.20 2.49 10.14
CA HIS A 41 1.24 1.44 10.44
C HIS A 41 0.50 0.96 9.18
N THR A 42 -0.01 1.89 8.36
CA THR A 42 -0.81 1.56 7.17
C THR A 42 0.01 0.87 6.10
N THR A 43 1.27 1.27 5.91
CA THR A 43 2.17 0.67 4.93
C THR A 43 2.83 -0.62 5.44
N GLY A 44 2.81 -0.87 6.75
CA GLY A 44 3.54 -1.97 7.36
C GLY A 44 5.06 -1.75 7.37
N ARG A 45 5.51 -0.46 7.43
CA ARG A 45 6.92 -0.06 7.30
C ARG A 45 7.88 -0.87 8.17
N TYR A 46 7.47 -1.23 9.37
CA TYR A 46 8.29 -1.96 10.35
C TYR A 46 7.84 -3.41 10.56
N SER A 47 7.26 -4.05 9.52
CA SER A 47 6.71 -5.41 9.68
C SER A 47 7.70 -6.52 9.34
N ASN A 48 8.57 -6.32 8.34
CA ASN A 48 9.38 -7.41 7.78
C ASN A 48 10.87 -7.35 8.10
N SER A 49 11.45 -6.18 8.28
CA SER A 49 12.85 -5.96 8.69
C SER A 49 12.90 -4.70 9.54
N PRO A 50 12.27 -4.74 10.73
CA PRO A 50 12.03 -3.53 11.51
C PRO A 50 13.32 -2.82 11.92
N GLU A 51 14.37 -3.58 12.28
CA GLU A 51 15.65 -3.04 12.71
C GLU A 51 16.35 -2.31 11.57
N SER A 52 16.47 -2.96 10.41
CA SER A 52 17.13 -2.36 9.23
C SER A 52 16.40 -1.12 8.73
N GLN A 53 15.06 -1.17 8.73
CA GLN A 53 14.26 -0.02 8.31
C GLN A 53 14.37 1.13 9.30
N MET A 54 14.43 0.83 10.61
CA MET A 54 14.62 1.86 11.63
C MET A 54 16.03 2.44 11.59
N GLU A 55 17.06 1.60 11.38
CA GLU A 55 18.45 2.06 11.21
C GLU A 55 18.56 3.01 10.00
N PHE A 56 17.90 2.67 8.90
CA PHE A 56 17.83 3.54 7.73
C PHE A 56 17.17 4.89 8.04
N ASP A 57 16.01 4.89 8.72
CA ASP A 57 15.30 6.10 9.10
C ASP A 57 16.12 6.97 10.07
N LEU A 58 16.77 6.33 11.06
CA LEU A 58 17.65 7.01 12.02
C LEU A 58 18.91 7.58 11.34
N GLY A 59 19.48 6.88 10.37
CA GLY A 59 20.62 7.37 9.59
C GLY A 59 20.31 8.66 8.85
N ARG A 60 19.10 8.75 8.28
CA ARG A 60 18.61 9.97 7.60
C ARG A 60 18.41 11.12 8.58
N ILE A 61 17.76 10.86 9.71
CA ILE A 61 17.55 11.85 10.78
C ILE A 61 18.90 12.32 11.35
N GLY A 62 19.82 11.38 11.59
CA GLY A 62 21.16 11.67 12.14
C GLY A 62 22.07 12.45 11.20
N SER A 63 21.77 12.49 9.89
CA SER A 63 22.50 13.32 8.91
C SER A 63 22.05 14.80 8.90
N LEU A 64 20.97 15.15 9.59
CA LEU A 64 20.44 16.48 9.65
C LEU A 64 21.28 17.39 10.57
N PRO A 65 21.30 18.72 10.33
CA PRO A 65 21.96 19.65 11.24
C PRO A 65 21.38 19.57 12.66
N PRO A 66 22.23 19.41 13.70
CA PRO A 66 21.76 19.34 15.09
C PRO A 66 20.93 20.56 15.48
N GLY A 67 19.80 20.34 16.14
CA GLY A 67 18.90 21.39 16.61
C GLY A 67 18.02 22.02 15.52
N ASP A 68 18.13 21.61 14.25
CA ASP A 68 17.27 22.11 13.19
C ASP A 68 15.93 21.35 13.14
N GLY A 69 14.99 21.77 13.98
CA GLY A 69 13.65 21.19 14.04
C GLY A 69 12.86 21.30 12.74
N ARG A 70 13.15 22.30 11.88
CA ARG A 70 12.50 22.43 10.57
C ARG A 70 13.01 21.38 9.60
N ALA A 71 14.33 21.16 9.56
CA ALA A 71 14.92 20.09 8.76
C ALA A 71 14.38 18.72 9.19
N PHE A 72 14.24 18.50 10.52
CA PHE A 72 13.68 17.26 11.05
C PHE A 72 12.23 17.00 10.59
N THR A 73 11.33 17.97 10.76
CA THR A 73 9.93 17.82 10.34
C THR A 73 9.80 17.67 8.83
N ALA A 74 10.57 18.46 8.06
CA ALA A 74 10.59 18.36 6.59
C ALA A 74 11.07 17.00 6.10
N GLU A 75 12.05 16.39 6.76
CA GLU A 75 12.54 15.07 6.42
C GLU A 75 11.50 13.98 6.68
N LEU A 76 10.82 14.02 7.83
CA LEU A 76 9.71 13.11 8.11
C LEU A 76 8.58 13.26 7.08
N ASP A 77 8.19 14.48 6.75
CA ASP A 77 7.15 14.74 5.75
C ASP A 77 7.56 14.27 4.35
N ARG A 78 8.84 14.38 3.98
CA ARG A 78 9.37 13.83 2.73
C ARG A 78 9.24 12.31 2.68
N ILE A 79 9.60 11.62 3.76
CA ILE A 79 9.47 10.16 3.84
C ILE A 79 8.00 9.74 3.77
N ILE A 80 7.11 10.45 4.47
CA ILE A 80 5.66 10.22 4.43
C ILE A 80 5.13 10.36 3.00
N ALA A 81 5.45 11.47 2.33
CA ALA A 81 5.00 11.75 0.97
C ALA A 81 5.50 10.70 -0.03
N ALA A 82 6.73 10.21 0.14
CA ALA A 82 7.30 9.16 -0.70
C ALA A 82 6.59 7.80 -0.55
N ASN A 83 5.95 7.54 0.58
CA ASN A 83 5.16 6.32 0.81
C ASN A 83 3.69 6.49 0.39
N PHE A 84 3.13 7.67 0.55
CA PHE A 84 1.74 7.99 0.23
C PHE A 84 1.60 8.72 -1.11
N THR A 85 2.06 8.06 -2.16
CA THR A 85 1.97 8.54 -3.55
C THR A 85 0.53 8.50 -4.09
N GLY A 86 0.30 9.11 -5.26
CA GLY A 86 -0.97 8.97 -5.99
C GLY A 86 -1.30 7.50 -6.26
N ASP A 87 -0.30 6.73 -6.75
CA ASP A 87 -0.46 5.30 -7.02
C ASP A 87 -0.76 4.49 -5.75
N TYR A 88 -0.23 4.92 -4.59
CA TYR A 88 -0.59 4.30 -3.33
C TYR A 88 -2.09 4.43 -3.04
N TRP A 89 -2.63 5.64 -3.16
CA TRP A 89 -4.04 5.91 -2.86
C TRP A 89 -5.00 5.31 -3.87
N ASP A 90 -4.64 5.36 -5.15
CA ASP A 90 -5.55 5.03 -6.26
C ASP A 90 -5.45 3.55 -6.68
N ILE A 91 -4.35 2.87 -6.34
CA ILE A 91 -4.07 1.50 -6.78
C ILE A 91 -3.74 0.58 -5.59
N SER A 92 -2.66 0.90 -4.83
CA SER A 92 -2.15 -0.03 -3.83
C SER A 92 -3.10 -0.23 -2.66
N LEU A 93 -3.64 0.84 -2.10
CA LEU A 93 -4.56 0.77 -0.97
C LEU A 93 -5.87 0.06 -1.31
N PRO A 94 -6.56 0.36 -2.45
CA PRO A 94 -7.73 -0.41 -2.87
C PRO A 94 -7.46 -1.91 -3.04
N ASN A 95 -6.32 -2.28 -3.60
CA ASN A 95 -5.95 -3.70 -3.77
C ASN A 95 -5.70 -4.39 -2.43
N ARG A 96 -5.02 -3.73 -1.49
CA ARG A 96 -4.79 -4.25 -0.13
C ARG A 96 -6.08 -4.40 0.69
N LEU A 97 -7.14 -3.69 0.34
CA LEU A 97 -8.47 -3.84 0.93
C LEU A 97 -9.21 -5.08 0.42
N ASP A 98 -8.66 -5.80 -0.59
CA ASP A 98 -9.19 -7.08 -1.05
C ASP A 98 -8.76 -8.23 -0.13
N THR A 99 -9.26 -8.19 1.07
CA THR A 99 -8.94 -9.16 2.12
C THR A 99 -10.12 -9.33 3.10
N SER A 100 -10.16 -10.47 3.77
CA SER A 100 -11.08 -10.75 4.90
C SER A 100 -10.36 -10.73 6.25
N SER A 101 -9.07 -10.41 6.28
CA SER A 101 -8.28 -10.46 7.51
C SER A 101 -8.68 -9.37 8.50
N SER A 102 -9.15 -9.78 9.67
CA SER A 102 -9.44 -8.87 10.78
C SER A 102 -8.22 -8.20 11.39
N ARG A 103 -7.01 -8.64 11.02
CA ARG A 103 -5.72 -8.08 11.45
C ARG A 103 -5.03 -7.25 10.36
N SER A 104 -5.73 -6.97 9.27
CA SER A 104 -5.16 -6.20 8.16
C SER A 104 -4.82 -4.77 8.60
N PRO A 105 -3.60 -4.27 8.35
CA PRO A 105 -3.23 -2.88 8.63
C PRO A 105 -4.14 -1.86 7.93
N VAL A 106 -4.61 -2.18 6.71
CA VAL A 106 -5.51 -1.28 5.97
C VAL A 106 -6.92 -1.23 6.53
N LEU A 107 -7.39 -2.31 7.18
CA LEU A 107 -8.62 -2.27 7.95
C LEU A 107 -8.51 -1.30 9.12
N PHE A 108 -7.39 -1.34 9.85
CA PHE A 108 -7.16 -0.41 10.96
C PHE A 108 -6.97 1.02 10.48
N ALA A 109 -6.36 1.23 9.30
CA ALA A 109 -6.30 2.54 8.67
C ALA A 109 -7.71 3.09 8.39
N TYR A 110 -8.62 2.27 7.91
CA TYR A 110 -10.02 2.68 7.70
C TYR A 110 -10.74 2.96 9.03
N GLN A 111 -10.53 2.13 10.06
CA GLN A 111 -11.07 2.39 11.39
C GLN A 111 -10.52 3.70 11.99
N ALA A 112 -9.22 3.94 11.85
CA ALA A 112 -8.60 5.20 12.27
C ALA A 112 -9.17 6.40 11.50
N ALA A 113 -9.42 6.22 10.19
CA ALA A 113 -10.03 7.25 9.36
C ALA A 113 -11.44 7.61 9.85
N LEU A 114 -12.27 6.63 10.14
CA LEU A 114 -13.62 6.87 10.69
C LEU A 114 -13.56 7.61 12.04
N ASN A 115 -12.57 7.31 12.89
CA ASN A 115 -12.36 8.04 14.14
C ASN A 115 -11.90 9.47 13.94
N ILE A 116 -10.94 9.70 13.03
CA ILE A 116 -10.40 11.03 12.71
C ILE A 116 -11.50 11.93 12.13
N LEU A 117 -12.36 11.37 11.27
CA LEU A 117 -13.48 12.08 10.65
C LEU A 117 -14.72 12.19 11.55
N ASP A 118 -14.63 11.70 12.77
CA ASP A 118 -15.73 11.72 13.77
C ASP A 118 -17.01 11.06 13.23
N ALA A 119 -16.85 9.95 12.51
CA ALA A 119 -17.94 9.26 11.83
C ALA A 119 -18.91 8.59 12.81
N GLU A 120 -20.20 8.65 12.46
CA GLU A 120 -21.28 7.93 13.11
C GLU A 120 -21.41 6.51 12.52
N MET A 121 -22.04 5.61 13.27
CA MET A 121 -22.46 4.32 12.73
C MET A 121 -23.45 4.51 11.58
N LEU A 122 -23.37 3.64 10.60
CA LEU A 122 -24.38 3.58 9.54
C LEU A 122 -25.74 3.24 10.15
N LEU A 123 -26.79 3.97 9.79
CA LEU A 123 -28.16 3.84 10.30
C LEU A 123 -28.29 4.13 11.80
N GLY A 124 -27.33 4.82 12.41
CA GLY A 124 -27.35 5.18 13.82
C GLY A 124 -26.72 6.54 14.07
N ASP A 125 -26.85 7.03 15.31
CA ASP A 125 -26.31 8.32 15.77
C ASP A 125 -25.06 8.17 16.65
N GLN A 126 -24.69 6.93 16.99
CA GLN A 126 -23.56 6.65 17.85
C GLN A 126 -22.24 6.83 17.09
N ARG A 127 -21.29 7.55 17.68
CA ARG A 127 -19.98 7.76 17.08
C ARG A 127 -19.09 6.54 17.21
N ILE A 128 -18.40 6.21 16.13
CA ILE A 128 -17.50 5.03 16.08
C ILE A 128 -16.38 5.16 17.11
N ARG A 129 -15.84 6.37 17.34
CA ARG A 129 -14.79 6.59 18.34
C ARG A 129 -15.21 6.20 19.75
N ASP A 130 -16.47 6.46 20.12
CA ASP A 130 -16.99 6.16 21.48
C ASP A 130 -17.09 4.65 21.72
N LEU A 131 -17.27 3.88 20.63
CA LEU A 131 -17.31 2.43 20.67
C LEU A 131 -15.94 1.78 20.80
N LEU A 132 -14.90 2.47 20.33
CA LEU A 132 -13.51 2.01 20.36
C LEU A 132 -12.78 2.46 21.63
N ASP A 133 -13.38 3.30 22.44
CA ASP A 133 -12.84 3.73 23.73
C ASP A 133 -12.94 2.59 24.75
N PRO A 134 -11.83 2.05 25.25
CA PRO A 134 -11.83 0.96 26.21
C PRO A 134 -12.44 1.34 27.58
N SER A 135 -12.58 2.63 27.86
CA SER A 135 -13.23 3.14 29.08
C SER A 135 -14.75 3.10 29.00
N VAL A 136 -15.31 3.09 27.80
CA VAL A 136 -16.74 2.97 27.56
C VAL A 136 -17.09 1.48 27.49
N LYS A 137 -17.92 1.00 28.42
CA LYS A 137 -18.50 -0.35 28.30
C LYS A 137 -19.61 -0.29 27.26
N PRO A 138 -19.40 -0.79 26.04
CA PRO A 138 -20.47 -0.83 25.06
C PRO A 138 -21.59 -1.76 25.59
N ALA A 139 -22.83 -1.32 25.46
CA ALA A 139 -23.98 -2.13 25.82
C ALA A 139 -24.08 -3.43 25.00
N LYS A 140 -23.43 -3.43 23.82
CA LYS A 140 -23.18 -4.59 22.94
C LYS A 140 -21.77 -4.46 22.36
N ALA A 141 -21.11 -5.58 22.11
CA ALA A 141 -19.88 -5.60 21.35
C ALA A 141 -20.10 -4.88 20.00
N VAL A 142 -19.17 -4.00 19.65
CA VAL A 142 -19.22 -3.29 18.36
C VAL A 142 -18.79 -4.27 17.30
N ASP A 143 -19.75 -4.96 16.73
CA ASP A 143 -19.51 -5.85 15.62
C ASP A 143 -19.72 -5.09 14.30
N ARG A 144 -18.79 -5.31 13.39
CA ARG A 144 -19.00 -5.00 11.99
C ARG A 144 -19.93 -6.06 11.42
N ASP A 145 -20.88 -5.65 10.62
CA ASP A 145 -21.80 -6.57 9.99
C ASP A 145 -21.75 -6.48 8.48
N ASN A 146 -22.17 -7.54 7.83
CA ASN A 146 -22.15 -7.67 6.38
C ASN A 146 -23.30 -6.89 5.76
N LEU A 147 -22.99 -6.01 4.81
CA LEU A 147 -24.00 -5.29 4.03
C LEU A 147 -24.71 -6.22 3.04
N PHE A 148 -23.98 -7.10 2.37
CA PHE A 148 -24.60 -8.24 1.68
C PHE A 148 -24.65 -9.41 2.67
N HIS A 149 -25.84 -9.70 3.16
CA HIS A 149 -26.04 -10.74 4.18
C HIS A 149 -25.61 -12.11 3.68
N ARG A 150 -25.00 -12.91 4.56
CA ARG A 150 -24.49 -14.26 4.24
C ARG A 150 -25.53 -15.15 3.55
N LYS A 151 -26.79 -15.11 4.00
CA LYS A 151 -27.84 -15.93 3.40
C LYS A 151 -28.24 -15.46 2.02
N ALA A 152 -28.20 -14.13 1.75
CA ALA A 152 -28.45 -13.58 0.43
C ALA A 152 -27.31 -14.01 -0.54
N LEU A 153 -26.05 -13.91 -0.11
CA LEU A 153 -24.88 -14.36 -0.88
C LEU A 153 -24.94 -15.87 -1.18
N ALA A 154 -25.35 -16.70 -0.21
CA ALA A 154 -25.48 -18.13 -0.41
C ALA A 154 -26.51 -18.49 -1.50
N ARG A 155 -27.59 -17.72 -1.63
CA ARG A 155 -28.57 -17.90 -2.73
C ARG A 155 -27.98 -17.60 -4.11
N LEU A 156 -26.94 -16.74 -4.16
CA LEU A 156 -26.18 -16.43 -5.37
C LEU A 156 -25.02 -17.41 -5.62
N GLY A 157 -24.86 -18.45 -4.78
CA GLY A 157 -23.77 -19.41 -4.87
C GLY A 157 -22.47 -18.93 -4.25
N ILE A 158 -22.44 -17.76 -3.60
CA ILE A 158 -21.24 -17.19 -2.96
C ILE A 158 -21.21 -17.67 -1.51
N THR A 159 -20.43 -18.71 -1.26
CA THR A 159 -20.33 -19.38 0.06
C THR A 159 -18.92 -19.37 0.63
N ASP A 160 -17.93 -18.99 -0.16
CA ASP A 160 -16.55 -18.88 0.31
C ASP A 160 -16.44 -17.86 1.44
N ARG A 161 -15.82 -18.29 2.55
CA ARG A 161 -15.77 -17.51 3.78
C ARG A 161 -14.95 -16.22 3.62
N ARG A 162 -13.91 -16.23 2.78
CA ARG A 162 -13.09 -15.04 2.53
C ARG A 162 -13.87 -14.01 1.72
N GLN A 163 -14.57 -14.47 0.69
CA GLN A 163 -15.44 -13.61 -0.12
C GLN A 163 -16.57 -13.02 0.74
N VAL A 164 -17.30 -13.83 1.46
CA VAL A 164 -18.45 -13.39 2.31
C VAL A 164 -18.00 -12.38 3.38
N ASN A 165 -16.84 -12.59 4.00
CA ASN A 165 -16.30 -11.73 5.04
C ASN A 165 -15.29 -10.70 4.53
N ALA A 166 -15.29 -10.38 3.23
CA ALA A 166 -14.44 -9.33 2.67
C ALA A 166 -14.59 -8.03 3.46
N ILE A 167 -13.50 -7.32 3.74
CA ILE A 167 -13.52 -6.04 4.47
C ILE A 167 -14.50 -5.08 3.79
N ALA A 168 -14.50 -5.04 2.46
CA ALA A 168 -15.40 -4.21 1.69
C ALA A 168 -16.88 -4.64 1.73
N ASN A 169 -17.22 -5.77 2.37
CA ASN A 169 -18.61 -6.15 2.66
C ASN A 169 -19.05 -5.75 4.08
N MET A 170 -18.13 -5.30 4.94
CA MET A 170 -18.43 -5.02 6.34
C MET A 170 -18.57 -3.53 6.63
N ALA A 171 -19.52 -3.14 7.47
CA ALA A 171 -19.67 -1.78 7.98
C ALA A 171 -19.94 -1.80 9.49
N TYR A 172 -19.66 -0.69 10.16
CA TYR A 172 -20.18 -0.43 11.49
C TYR A 172 -21.62 0.05 11.34
N VAL A 173 -22.56 -0.80 11.65
CA VAL A 173 -23.99 -0.53 11.36
C VAL A 173 -24.86 -0.80 12.58
N THR A 174 -25.84 0.07 12.79
CA THR A 174 -26.91 -0.11 13.77
C THR A 174 -28.16 -0.57 13.04
N TRP A 175 -28.34 -1.87 12.93
CA TRP A 175 -29.54 -2.41 12.30
C TRP A 175 -30.79 -2.09 13.13
N PRO A 176 -31.90 -1.66 12.51
CA PRO A 176 -33.22 -1.62 13.16
C PRO A 176 -33.57 -2.99 13.75
N ALA A 177 -34.38 -3.01 14.82
CA ALA A 177 -34.64 -4.23 15.56
C ALA A 177 -35.33 -5.35 14.74
N ASP A 178 -36.15 -4.96 13.77
CA ASP A 178 -36.82 -5.82 12.80
C ASP A 178 -35.91 -6.33 11.70
N GLU A 179 -34.76 -5.66 11.47
CA GLU A 179 -33.79 -6.00 10.45
C GLU A 179 -32.58 -6.82 10.99
N GLN A 180 -32.41 -6.97 12.30
CA GLN A 180 -31.28 -7.68 12.91
C GLN A 180 -31.13 -9.16 12.49
N SER A 181 -32.22 -9.80 12.09
CA SER A 181 -32.24 -11.16 11.55
C SER A 181 -32.51 -11.24 10.07
N ASN A 182 -32.48 -10.12 9.37
CA ASN A 182 -32.81 -10.05 7.96
C ASN A 182 -31.84 -10.86 7.11
N THR A 183 -32.37 -11.43 6.05
CA THR A 183 -31.63 -12.26 5.10
C THR A 183 -31.86 -11.80 3.66
N ASP A 184 -32.49 -10.64 3.50
CA ASP A 184 -32.83 -10.06 2.22
C ASP A 184 -31.60 -9.53 1.50
N ALA A 185 -31.72 -9.36 0.20
CA ALA A 185 -30.70 -8.70 -0.61
C ALA A 185 -30.73 -7.18 -0.36
N PRO A 186 -29.62 -6.46 -0.60
CA PRO A 186 -29.57 -5.01 -0.38
C PRO A 186 -30.66 -4.22 -1.10
N HIS A 187 -31.02 -4.60 -2.33
CA HIS A 187 -32.07 -3.92 -3.09
C HIS A 187 -33.47 -4.03 -2.47
N ASP A 188 -33.70 -5.02 -1.61
CA ASP A 188 -34.98 -5.19 -0.91
C ASP A 188 -35.03 -4.41 0.39
N TYR A 189 -33.96 -4.48 1.20
CA TYR A 189 -33.97 -3.90 2.54
C TYR A 189 -33.54 -2.43 2.58
N TRP A 190 -32.54 -2.01 1.76
CA TRP A 190 -31.94 -0.68 1.85
C TRP A 190 -32.95 0.47 1.64
N PRO A 191 -33.77 0.46 0.57
CA PRO A 191 -34.77 1.52 0.38
C PRO A 191 -35.73 1.62 1.56
N ARG A 192 -36.18 0.47 2.10
CA ARG A 192 -37.15 0.40 3.20
C ARG A 192 -36.61 1.02 4.50
N ILE A 193 -35.36 0.71 4.87
CA ILE A 193 -34.78 1.21 6.12
C ILE A 193 -34.30 2.65 6.04
N THR A 194 -34.08 3.17 4.84
CA THR A 194 -33.60 4.54 4.64
C THR A 194 -34.71 5.54 4.33
N GLU A 195 -35.95 5.08 4.04
CA GLU A 195 -37.10 5.93 3.68
C GLU A 195 -37.41 7.01 4.72
N ALA A 196 -37.25 6.70 6.01
CA ALA A 196 -37.53 7.61 7.12
C ALA A 196 -36.31 8.41 7.61
N MET A 197 -35.13 8.21 7.01
CA MET A 197 -33.90 8.91 7.42
C MET A 197 -33.87 10.32 6.86
N ASP A 198 -33.26 11.23 7.63
CA ASP A 198 -32.89 12.55 7.13
C ASP A 198 -31.89 12.39 5.96
N PRO A 199 -32.17 12.97 4.79
CA PRO A 199 -31.30 12.83 3.61
C PRO A 199 -29.87 13.33 3.83
N GLU A 200 -29.65 14.42 4.60
CA GLU A 200 -28.31 14.96 4.86
C GLU A 200 -27.51 14.02 5.79
N VAL A 201 -28.19 13.43 6.77
CA VAL A 201 -27.59 12.43 7.65
C VAL A 201 -27.20 11.18 6.87
N LEU A 202 -28.11 10.69 6.01
CA LEU A 202 -27.90 9.50 5.19
C LEU A 202 -26.72 9.74 4.21
N GLU A 203 -26.69 10.88 3.51
CA GLU A 203 -25.60 11.22 2.59
C GLU A 203 -24.24 11.24 3.28
N ARG A 204 -24.17 11.86 4.47
CA ARG A 204 -22.95 11.92 5.28
C ARG A 204 -22.50 10.53 5.72
N GLN A 205 -23.41 9.68 6.19
CA GLN A 205 -23.10 8.30 6.61
C GLN A 205 -22.69 7.43 5.43
N VAL A 206 -23.38 7.51 4.29
CA VAL A 206 -23.03 6.83 3.04
C VAL A 206 -21.60 7.18 2.60
N ARG A 207 -21.22 8.47 2.71
CA ARG A 207 -19.86 8.92 2.40
C ARG A 207 -18.82 8.30 3.34
N TRP A 208 -19.00 8.38 4.66
CA TRP A 208 -18.07 7.83 5.64
C TRP A 208 -17.94 6.30 5.53
N HIS A 209 -19.07 5.61 5.30
CA HIS A 209 -19.08 4.16 5.13
C HIS A 209 -18.73 3.71 3.72
N ALA A 210 -18.31 4.66 2.86
CA ALA A 210 -17.79 4.40 1.52
C ALA A 210 -18.75 3.59 0.63
N LEU A 211 -20.05 3.88 0.70
CA LEU A 211 -21.04 3.20 -0.12
C LEU A 211 -21.11 3.83 -1.50
N PRO A 212 -20.98 3.06 -2.59
CA PRO A 212 -21.19 3.58 -3.94
C PRO A 212 -22.63 4.06 -4.15
N VAL A 213 -22.85 5.05 -5.00
CA VAL A 213 -24.19 5.48 -5.37
C VAL A 213 -24.94 4.31 -5.99
N GLY A 214 -26.16 4.02 -5.50
CA GLY A 214 -26.98 2.90 -5.95
C GLY A 214 -26.37 1.52 -5.66
N TRP A 215 -25.56 1.43 -4.60
CA TRP A 215 -24.81 0.22 -4.25
C TRP A 215 -25.71 -1.00 -4.06
N GLU A 216 -26.93 -0.80 -3.60
CA GLU A 216 -27.94 -1.85 -3.36
C GLU A 216 -28.39 -2.55 -4.64
N GLN A 217 -28.17 -1.92 -5.81
CA GLN A 217 -28.50 -2.48 -7.13
C GLN A 217 -27.31 -3.15 -7.81
N LEU A 218 -26.10 -3.03 -7.23
CA LEU A 218 -24.90 -3.60 -7.82
C LEU A 218 -24.83 -5.12 -7.58
N ASP A 219 -24.21 -5.84 -8.50
CA ASP A 219 -23.75 -7.18 -8.18
C ASP A 219 -22.64 -7.15 -7.12
N TYR A 220 -22.49 -8.24 -6.38
CA TYR A 220 -21.62 -8.32 -5.21
C TYR A 220 -20.15 -7.94 -5.49
N PHE A 221 -19.58 -8.44 -6.58
CA PHE A 221 -18.16 -8.21 -6.87
C PHE A 221 -17.89 -6.79 -7.36
N THR A 222 -18.78 -6.24 -8.18
CA THR A 222 -18.73 -4.82 -8.58
C THR A 222 -18.89 -3.90 -7.36
N PHE A 223 -19.78 -4.25 -6.42
CA PHE A 223 -19.92 -3.53 -5.15
C PHE A 223 -18.61 -3.54 -4.37
N LEU A 224 -17.99 -4.71 -4.16
CA LEU A 224 -16.72 -4.82 -3.42
C LEU A 224 -15.62 -3.97 -4.07
N GLU A 225 -15.47 -4.05 -5.38
CA GLU A 225 -14.46 -3.28 -6.14
C GLU A 225 -14.65 -1.77 -5.96
N ARG A 226 -15.86 -1.27 -6.23
CA ARG A 226 -16.17 0.18 -6.11
C ARG A 226 -16.02 0.66 -4.66
N ARG A 227 -16.43 -0.16 -3.70
CA ARG A 227 -16.33 0.21 -2.29
C ARG A 227 -14.89 0.28 -1.82
N ARG A 228 -14.00 -0.62 -2.25
CA ARG A 228 -12.55 -0.54 -1.94
C ARG A 228 -11.95 0.79 -2.41
N GLN A 229 -12.32 1.26 -3.59
CA GLN A 229 -11.91 2.58 -4.11
C GLN A 229 -12.40 3.72 -3.21
N LEU A 230 -13.64 3.66 -2.74
CA LEU A 230 -14.21 4.69 -1.87
C LEU A 230 -13.62 4.63 -0.45
N ILE A 231 -13.38 3.45 0.10
CA ILE A 231 -12.67 3.29 1.39
C ILE A 231 -11.30 3.95 1.32
N ALA A 232 -10.54 3.74 0.24
CA ALA A 232 -9.24 4.37 0.06
C ALA A 232 -9.34 5.91 0.05
N LYS A 233 -10.39 6.47 -0.57
CA LYS A 233 -10.65 7.93 -0.53
C LYS A 233 -10.95 8.44 0.87
N VAL A 234 -11.76 7.71 1.66
CA VAL A 234 -12.05 8.06 3.06
C VAL A 234 -10.79 8.01 3.91
N VAL A 235 -9.94 7.00 3.72
CA VAL A 235 -8.65 6.88 4.43
C VAL A 235 -7.73 8.05 4.07
N ARG A 236 -7.68 8.43 2.80
CA ARG A 236 -6.91 9.59 2.33
C ARG A 236 -7.44 10.89 2.91
N GLU A 237 -8.75 11.12 2.88
CA GLU A 237 -9.39 12.31 3.46
C GLU A 237 -9.02 12.46 4.94
N ALA A 238 -9.13 11.38 5.72
CA ALA A 238 -8.75 11.38 7.12
C ALA A 238 -7.26 11.69 7.34
N PHE A 239 -6.38 11.12 6.52
CA PHE A 239 -4.95 11.43 6.57
C PHE A 239 -4.68 12.92 6.28
N GLU A 240 -5.36 13.50 5.29
CA GLU A 240 -5.25 14.91 4.93
C GLU A 240 -5.70 15.83 6.09
N THR A 241 -6.67 15.43 6.93
CA THR A 241 -7.07 16.21 8.11
C THR A 241 -6.00 16.26 9.21
N LEU A 242 -5.12 15.24 9.28
CA LEU A 242 -4.01 15.24 10.24
C LEU A 242 -2.96 16.32 9.96
N THR A 243 -3.01 16.96 8.80
CA THR A 243 -2.05 18.01 8.42
C THR A 243 -2.48 19.41 8.88
N GLY A 244 -3.74 19.60 9.28
CA GLY A 244 -4.31 20.92 9.64
C GLY A 244 -4.48 21.88 8.46
N GLU A 245 -3.83 21.62 7.36
CA GLU A 245 -4.03 22.25 6.05
C GLU A 245 -4.12 21.11 5.03
N ARG A 246 -4.97 21.21 4.02
CA ARG A 246 -4.89 20.27 2.89
C ARG A 246 -3.48 20.42 2.32
N PRO A 247 -2.59 19.41 2.42
CA PRO A 247 -1.32 19.52 1.74
C PRO A 247 -1.65 19.68 0.27
N ALA A 248 -1.09 20.72 -0.36
CA ALA A 248 -1.04 20.74 -1.81
C ALA A 248 -0.46 19.37 -2.21
N TYR A 249 -1.22 18.60 -2.98
CA TYR A 249 -0.75 17.33 -3.53
C TYR A 249 0.59 17.60 -4.22
N VAL A 250 1.67 17.25 -3.57
CA VAL A 250 2.99 17.22 -4.20
C VAL A 250 3.07 15.83 -4.81
N PRO A 251 3.00 15.69 -6.13
CA PRO A 251 3.25 14.41 -6.78
C PRO A 251 4.62 13.94 -6.31
N THR A 252 4.71 12.75 -5.74
CA THR A 252 5.98 12.19 -5.34
C THR A 252 6.76 11.95 -6.62
N THR A 253 7.76 12.77 -6.85
CA THR A 253 8.61 12.65 -8.04
C THR A 253 9.49 11.41 -7.91
N PRO A 254 10.00 10.85 -9.01
CA PRO A 254 11.02 9.81 -8.95
C PRO A 254 12.20 10.15 -8.05
N ALA A 255 12.61 11.42 -8.02
CA ALA A 255 13.65 11.91 -7.12
C ALA A 255 13.26 11.80 -5.64
N ASP A 256 12.01 12.12 -5.30
CA ASP A 256 11.52 11.98 -3.92
C ASP A 256 11.46 10.51 -3.49
N MET A 257 11.07 9.59 -4.39
CA MET A 257 11.06 8.15 -4.13
C MET A 257 12.47 7.62 -3.84
N ILE A 258 13.45 8.06 -4.65
CA ILE A 258 14.86 7.69 -4.44
C ILE A 258 15.36 8.28 -3.13
N ALA A 259 15.07 9.53 -2.85
CA ALA A 259 15.44 10.18 -1.61
C ALA A 259 14.81 9.52 -0.38
N ALA A 260 13.65 8.87 -0.49
CA ALA A 260 13.02 8.12 0.60
C ALA A 260 13.68 6.76 0.85
N GLY A 261 14.49 6.25 -0.09
CA GLY A 261 15.17 4.96 0.02
C GLY A 261 14.31 3.76 -0.38
N GLU A 262 14.91 2.57 -0.27
CA GLU A 262 14.20 1.32 -0.54
C GLU A 262 13.06 1.08 0.47
N SER A 263 11.98 0.50 -0.01
CA SER A 263 10.78 0.20 0.79
C SER A 263 10.06 -1.01 0.23
N GLN A 264 8.90 -1.37 0.77
CA GLN A 264 8.05 -2.40 0.18
C GLN A 264 7.70 -2.07 -1.29
N GLY A 265 7.47 -0.80 -1.60
CA GLY A 265 7.10 -0.31 -2.93
C GLY A 265 8.25 0.26 -3.75
N THR A 266 9.50 0.24 -3.27
CA THR A 266 10.65 0.83 -3.98
C THR A 266 11.89 -0.05 -3.85
N GLU A 267 12.55 -0.33 -4.97
CA GLU A 267 13.80 -1.10 -5.04
C GLU A 267 14.81 -0.38 -5.93
N PHE A 268 16.08 -0.44 -5.58
CA PHE A 268 17.19 0.14 -6.34
C PHE A 268 18.07 -0.94 -6.94
N LYS A 269 18.57 -0.68 -8.14
CA LYS A 269 19.63 -1.47 -8.77
C LYS A 269 20.59 -0.53 -9.46
N ALA A 270 21.85 -0.64 -9.10
CA ALA A 270 22.92 0.19 -9.67
C ALA A 270 23.00 0.06 -11.19
N SER A 271 22.67 -1.09 -11.75
CA SER A 271 22.70 -1.38 -13.18
C SER A 271 21.97 -2.68 -13.51
N ALA A 272 21.55 -2.85 -14.76
CA ALA A 272 21.02 -4.11 -15.29
C ALA A 272 22.03 -4.88 -16.17
N ARG A 273 23.11 -4.26 -16.59
CA ARG A 273 24.05 -4.81 -17.57
C ARG A 273 25.52 -4.55 -17.25
N TRP A 274 25.84 -3.52 -16.46
CA TRP A 274 27.18 -3.07 -16.15
C TRP A 274 27.53 -3.30 -14.68
N ASN A 275 28.56 -4.08 -14.43
CA ASN A 275 29.03 -4.28 -13.05
C ASN A 275 29.91 -3.09 -12.66
N VAL A 276 29.41 -2.26 -11.73
CA VAL A 276 30.08 -1.02 -11.30
C VAL A 276 31.41 -1.25 -10.60
N HIS A 277 31.62 -2.44 -9.98
CA HIS A 277 32.83 -2.78 -9.27
C HIS A 277 33.91 -3.26 -10.23
N THR A 278 33.57 -4.16 -11.17
CA THR A 278 34.55 -4.70 -12.14
C THR A 278 34.70 -3.84 -13.39
N ARG A 279 33.81 -2.86 -13.57
CA ARG A 279 33.72 -1.98 -14.76
C ARG A 279 33.65 -2.77 -16.08
N GLN A 280 32.78 -3.77 -16.10
CA GLN A 280 32.58 -4.65 -17.27
C GLN A 280 31.11 -5.00 -17.42
N ALA A 281 30.70 -5.35 -18.64
CA ALA A 281 29.39 -5.87 -18.93
C ALA A 281 29.17 -7.21 -18.19
N ASP A 282 28.04 -7.32 -17.48
CA ASP A 282 27.70 -8.50 -16.68
C ASP A 282 26.24 -8.92 -16.92
N LYS A 283 26.08 -10.03 -17.63
CA LYS A 283 24.76 -10.57 -17.99
C LYS A 283 24.00 -11.12 -16.77
N SER A 284 24.67 -11.41 -15.66
CA SER A 284 24.04 -11.97 -14.45
C SER A 284 23.15 -10.96 -13.74
N LEU A 285 23.43 -9.64 -13.89
CA LEU A 285 22.65 -8.56 -13.31
C LEU A 285 21.20 -8.51 -13.80
N ARG A 286 20.94 -9.01 -15.01
CA ARG A 286 19.58 -9.08 -15.60
C ARG A 286 18.62 -9.87 -14.73
N HIS A 287 19.10 -10.92 -14.09
CA HIS A 287 18.27 -11.75 -13.21
C HIS A 287 17.78 -10.97 -11.99
N ASN A 288 18.57 -10.03 -11.46
CA ASN A 288 18.16 -9.18 -10.34
C ASN A 288 16.98 -8.27 -10.71
N ILE A 289 16.95 -7.79 -11.96
CA ILE A 289 15.81 -7.02 -12.48
C ILE A 289 14.55 -7.88 -12.57
N VAL A 290 14.68 -9.07 -13.18
CA VAL A 290 13.57 -10.03 -13.28
C VAL A 290 13.02 -10.43 -11.92
N LYS A 291 13.93 -10.73 -10.97
CA LYS A 291 13.59 -11.06 -9.58
C LYS A 291 12.79 -9.94 -8.90
N ALA A 292 13.25 -8.69 -9.00
CA ALA A 292 12.58 -7.55 -8.38
C ALA A 292 11.19 -7.32 -8.98
N VAL A 293 11.08 -7.32 -10.32
CA VAL A 293 9.80 -7.15 -11.02
C VAL A 293 8.83 -8.29 -10.70
N CYS A 294 9.31 -9.56 -10.69
CA CYS A 294 8.50 -10.71 -10.29
C CYS A 294 7.99 -10.57 -8.85
N GLY A 295 8.86 -10.11 -7.94
CA GLY A 295 8.50 -9.85 -6.54
C GLY A 295 7.42 -8.79 -6.39
N PHE A 296 7.46 -7.72 -7.17
CA PHE A 296 6.42 -6.69 -7.21
C PHE A 296 5.12 -7.20 -7.83
N LEU A 297 5.18 -7.97 -8.92
CA LEU A 297 3.98 -8.55 -9.55
C LEU A 297 3.23 -9.49 -8.59
N ASN A 298 3.95 -10.27 -7.79
CA ASN A 298 3.38 -11.20 -6.81
C ASN A 298 3.08 -10.55 -5.45
N GLY A 299 3.47 -9.31 -5.25
CA GLY A 299 3.16 -8.50 -4.06
C GLY A 299 2.14 -7.42 -4.37
N GLU A 300 2.37 -6.25 -3.83
CA GLU A 300 1.46 -5.08 -3.92
C GLU A 300 1.81 -4.13 -5.09
N GLY A 301 2.72 -4.53 -5.98
CA GLY A 301 3.31 -3.65 -6.97
C GLY A 301 4.45 -2.79 -6.40
N GLY A 302 4.95 -1.85 -7.21
CA GLY A 302 6.01 -0.94 -6.78
C GLY A 302 6.82 -0.34 -7.92
N ASN A 303 7.93 0.29 -7.57
CA ASN A 303 8.85 0.94 -8.50
C ASN A 303 10.26 0.38 -8.36
N LEU A 304 10.83 -0.06 -9.45
CA LEU A 304 12.24 -0.42 -9.55
C LEU A 304 12.99 0.70 -10.25
N PHE A 305 14.04 1.22 -9.64
CA PHE A 305 14.95 2.20 -10.24
C PHE A 305 16.26 1.53 -10.60
N ILE A 306 16.63 1.58 -11.90
CA ILE A 306 17.92 1.10 -12.39
C ILE A 306 18.78 2.32 -12.68
N GLY A 307 20.04 2.29 -12.25
CA GLY A 307 20.94 3.45 -12.25
C GLY A 307 20.97 4.16 -10.88
N VAL A 308 20.53 3.46 -9.82
CA VAL A 308 20.57 3.95 -8.44
C VAL A 308 21.23 2.89 -7.57
N ALA A 309 22.21 3.29 -6.77
CA ALA A 309 22.87 2.42 -5.79
C ALA A 309 21.98 2.22 -4.55
N ASP A 310 22.27 1.19 -3.73
CA ASP A 310 21.49 0.84 -2.55
C ASP A 310 21.43 1.98 -1.50
N ASP A 311 22.42 2.88 -1.49
CA ASP A 311 22.46 4.07 -0.63
C ASP A 311 21.68 5.29 -1.21
N GLY A 312 20.97 5.10 -2.33
CA GLY A 312 20.23 6.16 -3.01
C GLY A 312 21.07 7.05 -3.93
N THR A 313 22.38 6.77 -4.09
CA THR A 313 23.24 7.52 -5.02
C THR A 313 22.80 7.28 -6.46
N VAL A 314 22.50 8.36 -7.20
CA VAL A 314 22.08 8.27 -8.60
C VAL A 314 23.31 8.12 -9.49
N LEU A 315 23.42 6.97 -10.14
CA LEU A 315 24.55 6.60 -11.01
C LEU A 315 24.24 6.79 -12.50
N GLY A 316 22.95 6.75 -12.87
CA GLY A 316 22.50 6.74 -14.25
C GLY A 316 22.63 5.38 -14.95
N ILE A 317 22.11 5.29 -16.18
CA ILE A 317 22.16 4.09 -17.04
C ILE A 317 23.17 4.22 -18.19
N GLU A 318 23.96 5.26 -18.25
CA GLU A 318 24.88 5.57 -19.35
C GLU A 318 25.84 4.41 -19.63
N ASN A 319 26.38 3.78 -18.57
CA ASN A 319 27.24 2.62 -18.72
C ASN A 319 26.51 1.41 -19.29
N ASP A 320 25.22 1.21 -18.90
CA ASP A 320 24.39 0.16 -19.46
C ASP A 320 24.15 0.36 -20.96
N LEU A 321 23.90 1.61 -21.40
CA LEU A 321 23.70 1.95 -22.80
C LEU A 321 24.90 1.53 -23.67
N THR A 322 26.14 1.72 -23.19
CA THR A 322 27.33 1.32 -23.92
C THR A 322 27.44 -0.19 -24.17
N THR A 323 26.70 -0.99 -23.44
CA THR A 323 26.70 -2.47 -23.56
C THR A 323 25.65 -2.99 -24.54
N LEU A 324 24.80 -2.14 -25.10
CA LEU A 324 23.80 -2.51 -26.11
C LEU A 324 24.50 -2.73 -27.47
N GLU A 325 24.19 -3.84 -28.12
CA GLU A 325 24.82 -4.24 -29.40
C GLU A 325 24.29 -3.43 -30.59
N SER A 326 23.03 -2.97 -30.48
CA SER A 326 22.36 -2.11 -31.43
C SER A 326 21.59 -1.03 -30.68
N GLN A 327 21.51 0.19 -31.22
CA GLN A 327 20.77 1.28 -30.63
C GLN A 327 21.13 1.56 -29.15
N ALA A 328 22.33 2.12 -28.96
CA ALA A 328 22.90 2.47 -27.66
C ALA A 328 22.32 3.78 -27.10
N ASP A 329 20.97 3.82 -26.99
CA ASP A 329 20.19 4.96 -26.50
C ASP A 329 19.05 4.48 -25.55
N VAL A 330 18.25 5.40 -25.07
CA VAL A 330 17.14 5.15 -24.14
C VAL A 330 16.07 4.25 -24.77
N ASP A 331 15.76 4.41 -26.05
CA ASP A 331 14.75 3.60 -26.75
C ASP A 331 15.22 2.14 -26.87
N GLY A 332 16.51 1.95 -27.23
CA GLY A 332 17.11 0.61 -27.24
C GLY A 332 17.16 -0.03 -25.85
N TYR A 333 17.34 0.77 -24.81
CA TYR A 333 17.30 0.27 -23.43
C TYR A 333 15.88 -0.11 -23.00
N GLU A 334 14.86 0.66 -23.37
CA GLU A 334 13.46 0.29 -23.13
C GLU A 334 13.12 -1.04 -23.80
N LEU A 335 13.51 -1.18 -25.07
CA LEU A 335 13.29 -2.45 -25.81
C LEU A 335 13.99 -3.63 -25.13
N PHE A 336 15.22 -3.44 -24.66
CA PHE A 336 15.96 -4.44 -23.89
C PHE A 336 15.21 -4.83 -22.61
N VAL A 337 14.73 -3.87 -21.81
CA VAL A 337 14.00 -4.13 -20.56
C VAL A 337 12.72 -4.91 -20.86
N ARG A 338 11.94 -4.49 -21.85
CA ARG A 338 10.69 -5.18 -22.24
C ARG A 338 10.95 -6.61 -22.70
N GLN A 339 11.92 -6.82 -23.57
CA GLN A 339 12.31 -8.17 -24.04
C GLN A 339 12.81 -9.05 -22.90
N LEU A 340 13.58 -8.49 -21.96
CA LEU A 340 14.05 -9.21 -20.78
C LEU A 340 12.88 -9.71 -19.94
N LEU A 341 11.92 -8.85 -19.63
CA LEU A 341 10.76 -9.21 -18.80
C LEU A 341 9.84 -10.20 -19.52
N ASP A 342 9.47 -9.96 -20.76
CA ASP A 342 8.57 -10.84 -21.52
C ASP A 342 9.17 -12.22 -21.78
N SER A 343 10.50 -12.30 -21.97
CA SER A 343 11.19 -13.58 -22.14
C SER A 343 11.40 -14.35 -20.84
N SER A 344 11.36 -13.69 -19.69
CA SER A 344 11.74 -14.25 -18.39
C SER A 344 10.56 -14.52 -17.47
N LEU A 345 9.42 -13.86 -17.66
CA LEU A 345 8.23 -14.00 -16.82
C LEU A 345 7.16 -14.86 -17.50
N SER A 346 6.35 -15.58 -16.71
CA SER A 346 5.28 -16.47 -17.20
C SER A 346 4.04 -15.73 -17.72
N THR A 347 3.98 -14.42 -17.57
CA THR A 347 2.84 -13.58 -17.94
C THR A 347 3.31 -12.37 -18.74
N PRO A 348 2.60 -11.95 -19.81
CA PRO A 348 2.89 -10.72 -20.52
C PRO A 348 2.83 -9.50 -19.58
N THR A 349 3.83 -8.61 -19.69
CA THR A 349 3.96 -7.47 -18.78
C THR A 349 3.39 -6.17 -19.33
N ALA A 350 2.88 -6.16 -20.55
CA ALA A 350 2.44 -4.95 -21.26
C ALA A 350 1.39 -4.11 -20.53
N THR A 351 0.52 -4.75 -19.73
CA THR A 351 -0.55 -4.08 -18.97
C THR A 351 -0.19 -3.76 -17.54
N THR A 352 0.82 -4.44 -16.98
CA THR A 352 1.20 -4.35 -15.55
C THR A 352 2.51 -3.59 -15.33
N VAL A 353 3.30 -3.37 -16.39
CA VAL A 353 4.63 -2.74 -16.29
C VAL A 353 4.70 -1.51 -17.19
N ARG A 354 5.12 -0.39 -16.61
CA ARG A 354 5.43 0.86 -17.32
C ARG A 354 6.89 1.20 -17.13
N VAL A 355 7.58 1.55 -18.22
CA VAL A 355 8.98 1.96 -18.21
C VAL A 355 9.04 3.45 -18.52
N ARG A 356 9.82 4.22 -17.75
CA ARG A 356 10.08 5.65 -17.94
C ARG A 356 11.56 5.94 -17.69
N PHE A 357 12.04 7.07 -18.19
CA PHE A 357 13.41 7.48 -18.07
C PHE A 357 13.52 8.91 -17.52
N PRO A 358 13.22 9.12 -16.23
CA PRO A 358 13.41 10.43 -15.62
C PRO A 358 14.90 10.79 -15.55
N GLU A 359 15.19 12.08 -15.76
CA GLU A 359 16.49 12.67 -15.47
C GLU A 359 16.50 13.15 -14.01
N ILE A 360 17.47 12.67 -13.23
CA ILE A 360 17.60 12.97 -11.81
C ILE A 360 19.05 13.34 -11.53
N SER A 361 19.27 14.55 -11.02
CA SER A 361 20.62 15.09 -10.74
C SER A 361 21.56 15.05 -11.96
N GLY A 362 21.01 15.24 -13.18
CA GLY A 362 21.77 15.23 -14.42
C GLY A 362 22.09 13.85 -14.99
N ASN A 363 21.55 12.78 -14.40
CA ASN A 363 21.70 11.40 -14.87
C ASN A 363 20.35 10.81 -15.28
N VAL A 364 20.32 10.03 -16.34
CA VAL A 364 19.13 9.30 -16.77
C VAL A 364 18.98 8.02 -15.97
N VAL A 365 17.82 7.83 -15.33
CA VAL A 365 17.49 6.64 -14.53
C VAL A 365 16.35 5.88 -15.22
N CYS A 366 16.42 4.55 -15.25
CA CYS A 366 15.29 3.75 -15.71
C CYS A 366 14.36 3.43 -14.54
N GLN A 367 13.14 3.96 -14.59
CA GLN A 367 12.05 3.65 -13.65
C GLN A 367 11.12 2.59 -14.27
N ILE A 368 10.96 1.48 -13.59
CA ILE A 368 10.00 0.42 -13.92
C ILE A 368 8.91 0.43 -12.88
N SER A 369 7.73 0.94 -13.22
CA SER A 369 6.55 0.92 -12.36
C SER A 369 5.76 -0.35 -12.63
N VAL A 370 5.50 -1.13 -11.58
CA VAL A 370 4.88 -2.46 -11.63
C VAL A 370 3.58 -2.44 -10.84
N ALA A 371 2.47 -2.80 -11.47
CA ALA A 371 1.20 -3.07 -10.79
C ALA A 371 1.16 -4.52 -10.30
N ALA A 372 0.47 -4.77 -9.17
CA ALA A 372 0.24 -6.13 -8.68
C ALA A 372 -0.48 -6.98 -9.75
N ALA A 373 -0.07 -8.24 -9.89
CA ALA A 373 -0.72 -9.16 -10.81
C ALA A 373 -1.95 -9.81 -10.18
N GLY A 374 -3.02 -9.98 -10.95
CA GLY A 374 -4.24 -10.66 -10.50
C GLY A 374 -4.11 -12.20 -10.38
N ARG A 375 -2.92 -12.75 -10.61
CA ARG A 375 -2.61 -14.18 -10.54
C ARG A 375 -1.11 -14.41 -10.32
N PRO A 376 -0.70 -15.60 -9.82
CA PRO A 376 0.72 -15.91 -9.60
C PRO A 376 1.56 -15.77 -10.86
N VAL A 377 2.72 -15.11 -10.74
CA VAL A 377 3.70 -14.92 -11.81
C VAL A 377 4.99 -15.61 -11.43
N PHE A 378 5.51 -16.40 -12.35
CA PHE A 378 6.76 -17.17 -12.18
C PHE A 378 7.85 -16.58 -13.07
N ALA A 379 9.08 -16.62 -12.58
CA ALA A 379 10.27 -16.21 -13.34
C ALA A 379 11.10 -17.42 -13.77
N LYS A 380 11.79 -17.30 -14.90
CA LYS A 380 12.81 -18.28 -15.29
C LYS A 380 14.02 -18.14 -14.37
N PRO A 381 14.59 -19.26 -13.84
CA PRO A 381 15.74 -19.19 -12.96
C PRO A 381 17.00 -18.74 -13.72
N ALA A 382 17.94 -18.12 -12.99
CA ALA A 382 19.22 -17.66 -13.55
C ALA A 382 20.07 -18.81 -14.13
N LYS A 383 20.02 -19.98 -13.46
CA LYS A 383 20.67 -21.22 -13.87
C LYS A 383 19.61 -22.31 -13.80
N GLY A 384 19.04 -22.70 -14.91
CA GLY A 384 17.92 -23.61 -14.87
C GLY A 384 18.01 -24.76 -15.87
N GLY A 385 17.51 -25.92 -15.42
CA GLY A 385 17.13 -27.02 -16.31
C GLY A 385 15.76 -26.74 -16.97
N ASN A 386 15.45 -27.50 -18.03
CA ASN A 386 14.18 -27.38 -18.74
C ASN A 386 12.99 -27.50 -17.77
N GLY A 387 12.14 -26.45 -17.74
CA GLY A 387 10.88 -26.43 -17.00
C GLY A 387 10.94 -25.93 -15.55
N ALA A 388 12.12 -25.55 -15.03
CA ALA A 388 12.21 -24.93 -13.70
C ALA A 388 11.69 -23.49 -13.72
N THR A 389 11.00 -23.10 -12.65
CA THR A 389 10.50 -21.74 -12.44
C THR A 389 10.72 -21.32 -11.00
N ASP A 390 11.04 -20.04 -10.81
CA ASP A 390 11.19 -19.41 -9.51
C ASP A 390 9.94 -18.59 -9.19
N PHE A 391 9.53 -18.61 -7.92
CA PHE A 391 8.46 -17.74 -7.43
C PHE A 391 9.03 -16.76 -6.41
N TRP A 392 8.97 -15.48 -6.76
CA TRP A 392 9.52 -14.40 -5.96
C TRP A 392 8.40 -13.52 -5.41
N VAL A 393 8.50 -13.11 -4.15
CA VAL A 393 7.58 -12.16 -3.50
C VAL A 393 8.34 -11.02 -2.86
N ARG A 394 7.75 -9.84 -2.86
CA ARG A 394 8.25 -8.69 -2.13
C ARG A 394 7.75 -8.73 -0.69
N VAL A 395 8.67 -8.76 0.27
CA VAL A 395 8.38 -8.83 1.70
C VAL A 395 9.20 -7.73 2.39
N GLY A 396 8.56 -6.60 2.64
CA GLY A 396 9.25 -5.38 3.09
C GLY A 396 10.20 -4.85 2.01
N ASN A 397 11.43 -4.54 2.37
CA ASN A 397 12.47 -4.09 1.45
C ASN A 397 13.26 -5.25 0.81
N ALA A 398 12.85 -6.51 0.99
CA ALA A 398 13.56 -7.67 0.44
C ALA A 398 12.66 -8.46 -0.53
N THR A 399 13.27 -9.02 -1.58
CA THR A 399 12.60 -9.97 -2.47
C THR A 399 13.02 -11.39 -2.08
N LYS A 400 12.05 -12.21 -1.65
CA LYS A 400 12.27 -13.59 -1.18
C LYS A 400 11.74 -14.60 -2.18
N GLN A 401 12.43 -15.73 -2.29
CA GLN A 401 11.95 -16.89 -3.06
C GLN A 401 11.11 -17.78 -2.14
N LEU A 402 9.92 -18.17 -2.58
CA LEU A 402 9.08 -19.13 -1.88
C LEU A 402 9.09 -20.47 -2.60
N HIS A 403 9.06 -21.56 -1.82
CA HIS A 403 9.08 -22.93 -2.30
C HIS A 403 8.08 -23.80 -1.51
N GLY A 404 7.63 -24.91 -2.11
CA GLY A 404 6.83 -25.92 -1.45
C GLY A 404 5.60 -25.36 -0.73
N ASP A 405 5.42 -25.72 0.52
CA ASP A 405 4.25 -25.36 1.32
C ASP A 405 4.12 -23.84 1.55
N ASP A 406 5.24 -23.10 1.64
CA ASP A 406 5.21 -21.63 1.80
C ASP A 406 4.67 -20.95 0.54
N LEU A 407 5.00 -21.48 -0.64
CA LEU A 407 4.46 -21.02 -1.90
C LEU A 407 2.94 -21.28 -1.99
N LEU A 408 2.51 -22.49 -1.67
CA LEU A 408 1.08 -22.85 -1.72
C LEU A 408 0.26 -21.99 -0.76
N ARG A 409 0.73 -21.85 0.46
CA ARG A 409 0.08 -21.01 1.48
C ARG A 409 0.00 -19.54 1.03
N TYR A 410 1.09 -19.00 0.49
CA TYR A 410 1.10 -17.63 -0.02
C TYR A 410 0.09 -17.44 -1.15
N GLN A 411 0.02 -18.39 -2.09
CA GLN A 411 -0.93 -18.34 -3.20
C GLN A 411 -2.38 -18.39 -2.72
N GLU A 412 -2.68 -19.26 -1.73
CA GLU A 412 -4.00 -19.34 -1.12
C GLU A 412 -4.37 -18.07 -0.34
N GLU A 413 -3.41 -17.45 0.34
CA GLU A 413 -3.63 -16.22 1.11
C GLU A 413 -3.76 -14.97 0.25
N HIS A 414 -3.12 -14.95 -0.92
CA HIS A 414 -3.02 -13.75 -1.76
C HIS A 414 -4.04 -13.74 -2.91
N TRP A 415 -4.31 -14.89 -3.54
CA TRP A 415 -5.24 -15.01 -4.68
C TRP A 415 -6.38 -16.02 -4.48
N GLY A 416 -6.39 -16.78 -3.37
CA GLY A 416 -7.37 -17.85 -3.08
C GLY A 416 -8.68 -17.35 -2.46
#